data_ec18366ac37b234c90c7d246c9bbb3ba
#
_entry.id   ec18366ac37b234c90c7d246c9bbb3ba
#
_cell.length_a   1.000
_cell.length_b   1.000
_cell.length_c   1.000
_cell.angle_alpha   90.00
_cell.angle_beta   90.00
_cell.angle_gamma   90.00
#
_symmetry.space_group_name_H-M   'P 1'
#
loop_
_entity.id
_entity.type
_entity.pdbx_description
1 polymer ?
#
loop_
_entity_poly.entity_id
_entity_poly.type
_entity_poly.pdbx_seq_one_letter_code
_entity_poly.pdbx_strand_id
1 'polypeptide(L)'
;YGPELSIYDIDFVYEPGVDRQPVGAGLQIIDHLTHNVYGGRMAHWAAFYERIANFREIRFFDIKGEYTGLTSKAMTAPDGKIRIPLNEEGRGGGGQIEEFLRAYNGEGIQH
;
A
#
# COMPACT_ATOMS: atom_id res chain seq x y z
N TYR A 1 -7.58 5.55 24.28
CA TYR A 1 -8.84 5.18 23.64
C TYR A 1 -9.51 4.09 24.49
N GLY A 2 -10.79 4.20 24.74
CA GLY A 2 -11.55 3.25 25.53
C GLY A 2 -12.70 2.63 24.76
N PRO A 3 -13.46 1.73 25.40
CA PRO A 3 -14.56 1.05 24.72
C PRO A 3 -15.73 1.98 24.31
N GLU A 4 -15.79 3.17 24.89
CA GLU A 4 -16.88 4.13 24.64
C GLU A 4 -16.48 5.27 23.69
N LEU A 5 -15.19 5.50 23.47
CA LEU A 5 -14.68 6.59 22.63
C LEU A 5 -13.70 6.04 21.60
N SER A 6 -13.98 6.30 20.34
CA SER A 6 -13.11 5.97 19.23
C SER A 6 -11.99 7.01 19.06
N ILE A 7 -10.97 6.68 18.28
CA ILE A 7 -9.96 7.63 17.83
C ILE A 7 -10.61 8.86 17.17
N TYR A 8 -11.68 8.69 16.43
CA TYR A 8 -12.40 9.75 15.74
C TYR A 8 -13.13 10.72 16.69
N ASP A 9 -13.48 10.27 17.89
CA ASP A 9 -14.12 11.13 18.90
C ASP A 9 -13.10 11.97 19.68
N ILE A 10 -11.83 11.55 19.69
CA ILE A 10 -10.77 12.18 20.48
C ILE A 10 -9.87 13.07 19.62
N ASP A 11 -9.40 12.55 18.48
CA ASP A 11 -8.38 13.20 17.65
C ASP A 11 -8.95 14.03 16.50
N PHE A 12 -10.25 13.95 16.23
CA PHE A 12 -10.91 14.63 15.12
C PHE A 12 -12.10 15.48 15.58
N VAL A 13 -12.39 16.51 14.82
CA VAL A 13 -13.60 17.32 14.96
C VAL A 13 -14.56 16.95 13.83
N TYR A 14 -15.75 16.51 14.18
CA TYR A 14 -16.78 16.20 13.18
C TYR A 14 -17.32 17.47 12.54
N GLU A 15 -17.51 17.44 11.23
CA GLU A 15 -18.19 18.49 10.52
C GLU A 15 -19.64 18.65 11.03
N PRO A 16 -20.14 19.90 11.12
CA PRO A 16 -21.53 20.14 11.57
C PRO A 16 -22.56 19.42 10.70
N GLY A 17 -23.49 18.72 11.34
CA GLY A 17 -24.61 18.08 10.66
C GLY A 17 -24.31 16.71 10.04
N VAL A 18 -23.08 16.19 10.15
CA VAL A 18 -22.79 14.82 9.67
C VAL A 18 -23.32 13.77 10.65
N ASP A 19 -23.82 12.67 10.09
CA ASP A 19 -24.13 11.47 10.86
C ASP A 19 -22.82 10.80 11.31
N ARG A 20 -22.62 10.65 12.61
CA ARG A 20 -21.42 10.02 13.17
C ARG A 20 -21.41 8.50 13.04
N GLN A 21 -22.55 7.91 12.74
CA GLN A 21 -22.71 6.46 12.57
C GLN A 21 -23.50 6.14 11.30
N PRO A 22 -23.01 6.56 10.13
CA PRO A 22 -23.73 6.32 8.88
C PRO A 22 -23.84 4.83 8.59
N VAL A 23 -24.88 4.44 7.90
CA VAL A 23 -25.02 3.10 7.37
C VAL A 23 -23.93 2.89 6.32
N GLY A 24 -23.04 1.94 6.57
CA GLY A 24 -21.92 1.64 5.68
C GLY A 24 -22.34 0.96 4.38
N ALA A 25 -21.50 1.07 3.36
CA ALA A 25 -21.68 0.41 2.06
C ALA A 25 -21.29 -1.09 2.05
N GLY A 26 -21.02 -1.67 3.22
CA GLY A 26 -20.65 -3.08 3.35
C GLY A 26 -19.16 -3.38 3.25
N LEU A 27 -18.31 -2.35 3.13
CA LEU A 27 -16.85 -2.54 3.17
C LEU A 27 -16.42 -2.94 4.58
N GLN A 28 -15.53 -3.93 4.68
CA GLN A 28 -15.13 -4.53 5.96
C GLN A 28 -13.65 -4.33 6.29
N ILE A 29 -12.79 -4.46 5.30
CA ILE A 29 -11.35 -4.56 5.49
C ILE A 29 -10.62 -3.85 4.34
N ILE A 30 -9.54 -3.15 4.66
CA ILE A 30 -8.51 -2.77 3.68
C ILE A 30 -7.61 -3.99 3.50
N ASP A 31 -7.62 -4.61 2.31
CA ASP A 31 -6.87 -5.83 2.05
C ASP A 31 -5.37 -5.57 1.94
N HIS A 32 -4.97 -4.56 1.19
CA HIS A 32 -3.55 -4.21 0.99
C HIS A 32 -3.37 -2.75 0.60
N LEU A 33 -2.12 -2.27 0.70
CA LEU A 33 -1.68 -0.96 0.24
C LEU A 33 -0.51 -1.14 -0.71
N THR A 34 -0.71 -0.89 -1.99
CA THR A 34 0.32 -1.09 -3.01
C THR A 34 1.31 0.07 -3.04
N HIS A 35 2.59 -0.23 -2.83
CA HIS A 35 3.69 0.72 -2.83
C HIS A 35 4.48 0.63 -4.14
N ASN A 36 4.41 1.66 -4.96
CA ASN A 36 5.20 1.76 -6.18
C ASN A 36 6.56 2.38 -5.88
N VAL A 37 7.61 1.75 -6.40
CA VAL A 37 9.00 2.14 -6.17
C VAL A 37 9.75 2.31 -7.49
N TYR A 38 10.81 3.13 -7.48
CA TYR A 38 11.70 3.27 -8.65
C TYR A 38 12.41 1.97 -8.99
N GLY A 39 12.81 1.83 -10.23
CA GLY A 39 13.61 0.70 -10.71
C GLY A 39 14.87 0.48 -9.86
N GLY A 40 15.10 -0.76 -9.42
CA GLY A 40 16.20 -1.13 -8.52
C GLY A 40 15.99 -0.82 -7.04
N ARG A 41 14.85 -0.29 -6.63
CA ARG A 41 14.58 0.10 -5.24
C ARG A 41 13.79 -0.92 -4.43
N MET A 42 13.28 -1.98 -5.05
CA MET A 42 12.46 -3.00 -4.38
C MET A 42 13.16 -3.62 -3.18
N ALA A 43 14.43 -4.00 -3.32
CA ALA A 43 15.20 -4.61 -2.23
C ALA A 43 15.40 -3.65 -1.04
N HIS A 44 15.58 -2.36 -1.32
CA HIS A 44 15.69 -1.33 -0.29
C HIS A 44 14.40 -1.22 0.54
N TRP A 45 13.25 -1.16 -0.11
CA TRP A 45 11.97 -1.04 0.56
C TRP A 45 11.54 -2.34 1.25
N ALA A 46 11.84 -3.50 0.67
CA ALA A 46 11.63 -4.79 1.34
C ALA A 46 12.41 -4.84 2.67
N ALA A 47 13.70 -4.50 2.65
CA ALA A 47 14.53 -4.45 3.84
C ALA A 47 14.03 -3.42 4.86
N PHE A 48 13.50 -2.28 4.41
CA PHE A 48 12.88 -1.28 5.28
C PHE A 48 11.70 -1.87 6.06
N TYR A 49 10.74 -2.50 5.37
CA TYR A 49 9.58 -3.12 6.02
C TYR A 49 9.96 -4.29 6.94
N GLU A 50 10.96 -5.08 6.56
CA GLU A 50 11.50 -6.14 7.42
C GLU A 50 12.06 -5.58 8.73
N ARG A 51 12.82 -4.51 8.64
CA ARG A 51 13.51 -3.91 9.80
C ARG A 51 12.57 -3.19 10.75
N ILE A 52 11.61 -2.41 10.25
CA ILE A 52 10.75 -1.59 11.11
C ILE A 52 9.55 -2.35 11.66
N ALA A 53 9.03 -3.34 10.91
CA ALA A 53 7.77 -3.99 11.23
C ALA A 53 7.80 -5.52 11.11
N ASN A 54 8.99 -6.10 10.98
CA ASN A 54 9.19 -7.55 10.87
C ASN A 54 8.38 -8.21 9.74
N PHE A 55 8.10 -7.47 8.68
CA PHE A 55 7.43 -8.02 7.50
C PHE A 55 8.28 -9.09 6.85
N ARG A 56 7.63 -10.01 6.11
CA ARG A 56 8.28 -11.05 5.32
C ARG A 56 7.70 -11.08 3.92
N GLU A 57 8.54 -11.41 2.97
CA GLU A 57 8.09 -11.73 1.61
C GLU A 57 7.34 -13.06 1.64
N ILE A 58 6.09 -13.04 1.13
CA ILE A 58 5.29 -14.27 0.97
C ILE A 58 5.17 -14.70 -0.48
N ARG A 59 5.29 -13.77 -1.42
CA ARG A 59 5.25 -14.05 -2.86
C ARG A 59 6.06 -13.04 -3.65
N PHE A 60 6.65 -13.51 -4.73
CA PHE A 60 7.32 -12.72 -5.75
C PHE A 60 6.66 -12.98 -7.10
N PHE A 61 6.37 -11.93 -7.85
CA PHE A 61 5.79 -12.01 -9.19
C PHE A 61 6.66 -11.24 -10.16
N ASP A 62 7.05 -11.90 -11.25
CA ASP A 62 7.65 -11.26 -12.43
C ASP A 62 6.60 -11.32 -13.55
N ILE A 63 5.86 -10.23 -13.71
CA ILE A 63 4.78 -10.14 -14.69
C ILE A 63 5.34 -9.53 -15.96
N LYS A 64 5.45 -10.36 -16.98
CA LYS A 64 5.88 -9.95 -18.33
C LYS A 64 4.65 -9.62 -19.15
N GLY A 65 4.42 -8.34 -19.39
CA GLY A 65 3.42 -7.87 -20.35
C GLY A 65 4.00 -7.81 -21.76
N GLU A 66 3.13 -7.77 -22.76
CA GLU A 66 3.53 -7.69 -24.17
C GLU A 66 4.25 -6.37 -24.50
N TYR A 67 3.94 -5.30 -23.77
CA TYR A 67 4.53 -3.96 -23.92
C TYR A 67 5.18 -3.42 -22.64
N THR A 68 4.64 -3.78 -21.48
CA THR A 68 5.15 -3.34 -20.17
C THR A 68 5.12 -4.52 -19.21
N GLY A 69 6.19 -4.66 -18.42
CA GLY A 69 6.27 -5.65 -17.34
C GLY A 69 6.41 -4.95 -16.00
N LEU A 70 6.04 -5.63 -14.94
CA LEU A 70 6.29 -5.22 -13.58
C LEU A 70 6.80 -6.39 -12.75
N THR A 71 7.58 -6.08 -11.75
CA THR A 71 7.98 -7.01 -10.71
C THR A 71 7.26 -6.63 -9.43
N SER A 72 6.64 -7.59 -8.77
CA SER A 72 5.92 -7.37 -7.52
C SER A 72 6.41 -8.31 -6.43
N LYS A 73 6.60 -7.76 -5.24
CA LYS A 73 6.99 -8.49 -4.04
C LYS A 73 5.95 -8.24 -2.94
N ALA A 74 5.19 -9.27 -2.58
CA ALA A 74 4.18 -9.15 -1.54
C ALA A 74 4.83 -9.24 -0.15
N MET A 75 4.96 -8.11 0.52
CA MET A 75 5.41 -8.01 1.91
C MET A 75 4.21 -8.13 2.85
N THR A 76 4.34 -8.92 3.91
CA THR A 76 3.24 -9.18 4.83
C THR A 76 3.72 -9.13 6.27
N ALA A 77 2.91 -8.54 7.15
CA ALA A 77 3.13 -8.55 8.58
C ALA A 77 3.07 -9.98 9.16
N PRO A 78 3.70 -10.24 10.32
CA PRO A 78 3.74 -11.58 10.94
C PRO A 78 2.37 -12.21 11.17
N ASP A 79 1.36 -11.40 11.46
CA ASP A 79 -0.03 -11.85 11.67
C ASP A 79 -0.84 -12.03 10.37
N GLY A 80 -0.25 -11.69 9.23
CA GLY A 80 -0.88 -11.79 7.91
C GLY A 80 -1.97 -10.76 7.61
N LYS A 81 -2.22 -9.81 8.51
CA LYS A 81 -3.32 -8.85 8.37
C LYS A 81 -2.95 -7.59 7.61
N ILE A 82 -1.69 -7.20 7.64
CA ILE A 82 -1.19 -6.03 6.93
C ILE A 82 -0.32 -6.51 5.77
N ARG A 83 -0.69 -6.11 4.55
CA ARG A 83 -0.02 -6.52 3.32
C ARG A 83 0.35 -5.29 2.51
N ILE A 84 1.61 -5.23 2.09
CA ILE A 84 2.14 -4.14 1.27
C ILE A 84 2.87 -4.74 0.07
N PRO A 85 2.19 -4.91 -1.07
CA PRO A 85 2.87 -5.24 -2.31
C PRO A 85 3.80 -4.09 -2.74
N LEU A 86 5.06 -4.42 -3.00
CA LEU A 86 6.02 -3.51 -3.62
C LEU A 86 6.02 -3.76 -5.11
N ASN A 87 5.73 -2.73 -5.90
CA ASN A 87 5.75 -2.81 -7.35
C ASN A 87 6.90 -1.99 -7.92
N GLU A 88 7.71 -2.64 -8.74
CA GLU A 88 8.80 -2.04 -9.47
C GLU A 88 8.58 -2.22 -10.97
N GLU A 89 8.83 -1.18 -11.75
CA GLU A 89 8.66 -1.25 -13.19
C GLU A 89 9.67 -2.18 -13.84
N GLY A 90 9.19 -2.96 -14.80
CA GLY A 90 10.04 -3.84 -15.60
C GLY A 90 10.96 -3.06 -16.55
N ARG A 91 11.90 -3.76 -17.17
CA ARG A 91 12.97 -3.21 -18.03
C ARG A 91 12.49 -2.52 -19.33
N GLY A 92 11.27 -2.17 -19.48
CA GLY A 92 10.78 -1.49 -20.72
C GLY A 92 10.40 -0.04 -20.49
N GLY A 93 10.16 0.36 -19.25
CA GLY A 93 9.63 1.68 -18.94
C GLY A 93 8.23 1.94 -19.50
N GLY A 94 7.67 3.10 -19.23
CA GLY A 94 6.44 3.59 -19.86
C GLY A 94 5.13 2.97 -19.34
N GLY A 95 5.18 2.21 -18.24
CA GLY A 95 4.01 1.60 -17.63
C GLY A 95 3.31 2.47 -16.58
N GLN A 96 2.27 1.91 -15.96
CA GLN A 96 1.47 2.58 -14.93
C GLN A 96 2.29 2.99 -13.70
N ILE A 97 3.34 2.24 -13.37
CA ILE A 97 4.20 2.54 -12.21
C ILE A 97 5.00 3.81 -12.47
N GLU A 98 5.63 3.93 -13.64
CA GLU A 98 6.36 5.15 -14.03
C GLU A 98 5.45 6.36 -14.10
N GLU A 99 4.26 6.21 -14.65
CA GLU A 99 3.26 7.27 -14.69
C GLU A 99 2.90 7.76 -13.28
N PHE A 100 2.65 6.83 -12.36
CA PHE A 100 2.41 7.17 -10.96
C PHE A 100 3.60 7.89 -10.32
N LEU A 101 4.81 7.33 -10.43
CA LEU A 101 6.02 7.91 -9.83
C LEU A 101 6.28 9.34 -10.30
N ARG A 102 6.01 9.60 -11.57
CA ARG A 102 6.14 10.94 -12.16
C ARG A 102 5.04 11.89 -11.67
N ALA A 103 3.79 11.46 -11.67
CA ALA A 103 2.66 12.29 -11.24
C ALA A 103 2.70 12.58 -9.73
N TYR A 104 3.07 11.58 -8.94
CA TYR A 104 3.21 11.67 -7.47
C TYR A 104 4.50 12.38 -7.05
N ASN A 105 5.48 12.51 -7.96
CA ASN A 105 6.81 13.06 -7.74
C ASN A 105 7.62 12.27 -6.70
N GLY A 106 7.55 10.95 -6.77
CA GLY A 106 8.29 10.06 -5.88
C GLY A 106 7.66 8.69 -5.68
N GLU A 107 8.29 7.89 -4.84
CA GLU A 107 7.81 6.58 -4.42
C GLU A 107 6.68 6.74 -3.38
N GLY A 108 5.65 5.90 -3.44
CA GLY A 108 4.54 5.99 -2.50
C GLY A 108 3.42 4.98 -2.74
N ILE A 109 2.39 5.09 -1.91
CA ILE A 109 1.21 4.24 -1.99
C ILE A 109 0.30 4.72 -3.12
N GLN A 110 0.02 3.84 -4.06
CA GLN A 110 -0.85 4.13 -5.19
C GLN A 110 -2.32 3.75 -4.89
N HIS A 111 -2.53 2.57 -4.35
CA HIS A 111 -3.89 2.07 -4.05
C HIS A 111 -3.89 1.03 -2.92
#